data_83bc8d8fcac273211a4e205874b7279b
#
_entry.id   83bc8d8fcac273211a4e205874b7279b
#
_cell.length_a   1.000
_cell.length_b   1.000
_cell.length_c   1.000
_cell.angle_alpha   90.00
_cell.angle_beta   90.00
_cell.angle_gamma   90.00
#
_symmetry.space_group_name_H-M   'P 1'
#
loop_
_entity.id
_entity.type
_entity.pdbx_description
1 polymer ?
#
loop_
_entity_poly.entity_id
_entity_poly.type
_entity_poly.pdbx_seq_one_letter_code
_entity_poly.pdbx_strand_id
1 'polypeptide(L)'
;EWYVGVTGGASLSNITLVPKLVDKAFTVGNNGGVSVRYISEPHFGLQAELNVLEAGWKEDEEGHGLSTSYERNLRLVDFPFLLHAYTGDQLFRGVLNVGPRFSYLLSSSETLVAGSTPLLHHGKPVDHPFQYGIVGGGGFELHAKRLVIGLEGRYTYYMSNLFNDAVSDDFNTSGLQVVTVNAYLQLRLF
;
A
#
# COMPACT_ATOMS: atom_id res chain seq x y z
N GLU A 1 -10.42 23.97 9.01
CA GLU A 1 -9.27 23.65 9.86
C GLU A 1 -8.19 22.93 9.05
N TRP A 2 -6.95 23.31 9.27
CA TRP A 2 -5.80 22.66 8.62
C TRP A 2 -4.99 21.85 9.61
N TYR A 3 -4.58 20.66 9.18
CA TYR A 3 -3.72 19.77 9.94
C TYR A 3 -2.53 19.37 9.07
N VAL A 4 -1.35 19.27 9.68
CA VAL A 4 -0.16 18.67 9.09
C VAL A 4 0.36 17.58 10.01
N GLY A 5 0.92 16.52 9.46
CA GLY A 5 1.35 15.42 10.29
C GLY A 5 2.30 14.46 9.61
N VAL A 6 2.68 13.46 10.40
CA VAL A 6 3.51 12.34 9.98
C VAL A 6 2.76 11.04 10.21
N THR A 7 3.04 10.06 9.37
CA THR A 7 2.46 8.72 9.47
C THR A 7 3.57 7.68 9.38
N GLY A 8 3.36 6.55 10.02
CA GLY A 8 4.24 5.40 9.92
C GLY A 8 3.52 4.13 10.30
N GLY A 9 3.92 3.01 9.71
CA GLY A 9 3.25 1.75 9.96
C GLY A 9 3.86 0.57 9.22
N ALA A 10 3.12 -0.54 9.24
CA ALA A 10 3.46 -1.76 8.54
C ALA A 10 2.52 -1.99 7.35
N SER A 11 3.05 -2.58 6.29
CA SER A 11 2.30 -3.03 5.12
C SER A 11 2.34 -4.55 5.02
N LEU A 12 1.21 -5.12 4.60
CA LEU A 12 1.08 -6.50 4.16
C LEU A 12 0.65 -6.47 2.71
N SER A 13 1.44 -7.04 1.83
CA SER A 13 1.19 -6.99 0.40
C SER A 13 1.21 -8.37 -0.24
N ASN A 14 0.44 -8.50 -1.31
CA ASN A 14 0.37 -9.67 -2.16
C ASN A 14 0.04 -9.24 -3.60
N ILE A 15 0.41 -10.05 -4.56
CA ILE A 15 0.07 -9.85 -5.97
C ILE A 15 -0.93 -10.91 -6.44
N THR A 16 -1.95 -10.48 -7.17
CA THR A 16 -2.87 -11.39 -7.87
C THR A 16 -2.39 -11.55 -9.30
N LEU A 17 -1.99 -12.78 -9.67
CA LEU A 17 -1.66 -13.13 -11.05
C LEU A 17 -2.76 -14.02 -11.63
N VAL A 18 -3.12 -13.77 -12.89
CA VAL A 18 -4.07 -14.61 -13.65
C VAL A 18 -3.39 -15.01 -14.96
N PRO A 19 -3.24 -16.33 -15.27
CA PRO A 19 -3.65 -17.49 -14.47
C PRO A 19 -2.85 -17.69 -13.18
N LYS A 20 -3.43 -18.36 -12.18
CA LYS A 20 -2.80 -18.67 -10.90
C LYS A 20 -1.79 -19.82 -11.09
N LEU A 21 -0.52 -19.49 -11.24
CA LEU A 21 0.55 -20.46 -11.50
C LEU A 21 1.24 -20.95 -10.22
N VAL A 22 1.25 -20.15 -9.15
CA VAL A 22 1.99 -20.44 -7.91
C VAL A 22 1.19 -19.95 -6.69
N ASP A 23 1.29 -20.66 -5.58
CA ASP A 23 0.77 -20.18 -4.29
C ASP A 23 1.71 -19.10 -3.73
N LYS A 24 1.12 -18.01 -3.23
CA LYS A 24 1.86 -16.81 -2.80
C LYS A 24 1.59 -16.51 -1.35
N ALA A 25 2.65 -16.12 -0.65
CA ALA A 25 2.59 -15.63 0.70
C ALA A 25 2.61 -14.10 0.75
N PHE A 26 2.04 -13.54 1.82
CA PHE A 26 2.12 -12.11 2.10
C PHE A 26 3.54 -11.70 2.45
N THR A 27 3.95 -10.54 1.93
CA THR A 27 5.21 -9.90 2.32
C THR A 27 4.91 -8.75 3.27
N VAL A 28 5.68 -8.68 4.35
CA VAL A 28 5.62 -7.58 5.31
C VAL A 28 6.63 -6.52 4.91
N GLY A 29 6.17 -5.28 4.83
CA GLY A 29 7.01 -4.11 4.58
C GLY A 29 6.69 -2.99 5.56
N ASN A 30 7.35 -1.87 5.40
CA ASN A 30 7.12 -0.65 6.17
C ASN A 30 6.54 0.44 5.27
N ASN A 31 5.83 1.36 5.89
CA ASN A 31 5.41 2.59 5.22
C ASN A 31 5.59 3.79 6.15
N GLY A 32 5.73 4.96 5.56
CA GLY A 32 5.80 6.20 6.33
C GLY A 32 5.84 7.41 5.44
N GLY A 33 5.40 8.54 5.99
CA GLY A 33 5.36 9.76 5.21
C GLY A 33 4.79 10.95 5.97
N VAL A 34 4.33 11.93 5.19
CA VAL A 34 3.74 13.18 5.68
C VAL A 34 2.32 13.35 5.15
N SER A 35 1.50 14.06 5.88
CA SER A 35 0.11 14.31 5.52
C SER A 35 -0.30 15.76 5.73
N VAL A 36 -1.20 16.21 4.89
CA VAL A 36 -1.93 17.48 5.05
C VAL A 36 -3.41 17.13 4.99
N ARG A 37 -4.18 17.65 5.95
CA ARG A 37 -5.63 17.48 6.01
C ARG A 37 -6.31 18.85 6.13
N TYR A 38 -7.39 18.99 5.38
CA TYR A 38 -8.27 20.14 5.44
C TYR A 38 -9.69 19.70 5.81
N ILE A 39 -10.20 20.14 6.95
CA ILE A 39 -11.59 19.93 7.35
C ILE A 39 -12.39 21.12 6.84
N SER A 40 -13.25 20.88 5.86
CA SER A 40 -14.10 21.90 5.22
C SER A 40 -15.43 22.10 5.92
N GLU A 41 -16.04 21.00 6.36
CA GLU A 41 -17.36 20.96 6.98
C GLU A 41 -17.36 20.03 8.20
N PRO A 42 -18.36 20.15 9.09
CA PRO A 42 -18.54 19.19 10.17
C PRO A 42 -18.61 17.76 9.60
N HIS A 43 -17.78 16.87 10.12
CA HIS A 43 -17.64 15.45 9.77
C HIS A 43 -16.94 15.14 8.44
N PHE A 44 -16.58 16.13 7.61
CA PHE A 44 -15.95 15.88 6.31
C PHE A 44 -14.74 16.77 6.06
N GLY A 45 -13.75 16.18 5.40
CA GLY A 45 -12.53 16.85 4.98
C GLY A 45 -11.84 16.13 3.83
N LEU A 46 -10.73 16.68 3.42
CA LEU A 46 -9.83 16.13 2.42
C LEU A 46 -8.45 15.90 3.05
N GLN A 47 -7.81 14.81 2.70
CA GLN A 47 -6.45 14.51 3.15
C GLN A 47 -5.59 14.12 1.96
N ALA A 48 -4.43 14.73 1.85
CA ALA A 48 -3.40 14.35 0.89
C ALA A 48 -2.16 13.90 1.65
N GLU A 49 -1.49 12.88 1.13
CA GLU A 49 -0.30 12.31 1.75
C GLU A 49 0.82 12.12 0.71
N LEU A 50 2.04 12.11 1.21
CA LEU A 50 3.22 11.69 0.49
C LEU A 50 3.93 10.64 1.35
N ASN A 51 3.92 9.39 0.89
CA ASN A 51 4.47 8.28 1.64
C ASN A 51 5.53 7.53 0.84
N VAL A 52 6.43 6.85 1.55
CA VAL A 52 7.23 5.77 1.00
C VAL A 52 6.64 4.46 1.50
N LEU A 53 6.35 3.56 0.58
CA LEU A 53 5.74 2.25 0.84
C LEU A 53 6.69 1.15 0.37
N GLU A 54 6.93 0.19 1.24
CA GLU A 54 7.54 -1.08 0.88
C GLU A 54 6.44 -2.13 0.72
N ALA A 55 6.42 -2.77 -0.44
CA ALA A 55 5.46 -3.80 -0.81
C ALA A 55 6.18 -4.91 -1.59
N GLY A 56 5.57 -6.07 -1.70
CA GLY A 56 6.17 -7.16 -2.45
C GLY A 56 5.34 -8.44 -2.38
N TRP A 57 5.94 -9.54 -2.81
CA TRP A 57 5.36 -10.87 -2.67
C TRP A 57 6.45 -11.93 -2.53
N LYS A 58 6.04 -13.07 -1.96
CA LYS A 58 6.84 -14.29 -1.89
C LYS A 58 6.15 -15.40 -2.65
N GLU A 59 6.95 -16.21 -3.31
CA GLU A 59 6.53 -17.42 -3.98
C GLU A 59 7.27 -18.58 -3.34
N ASP A 60 6.52 -19.51 -2.75
CA ASP A 60 7.05 -20.76 -2.20
C ASP A 60 6.41 -21.90 -2.97
N GLU A 61 7.19 -22.62 -3.76
CA GLU A 61 6.76 -23.79 -4.50
C GLU A 61 7.35 -25.06 -3.86
N GLU A 62 6.50 -25.82 -3.18
CA GLU A 62 6.82 -27.16 -2.70
C GLU A 62 6.35 -28.20 -3.73
N GLY A 63 7.23 -28.59 -4.63
CA GLY A 63 6.96 -29.63 -5.63
C GLY A 63 8.20 -30.35 -6.11
N HIS A 64 8.15 -31.69 -6.16
CA HIS A 64 9.18 -32.57 -6.72
C HIS A 64 10.59 -32.49 -6.11
N GLY A 65 10.73 -32.20 -4.81
CA GLY A 65 12.00 -32.26 -4.10
C GLY A 65 12.92 -31.07 -4.30
N LEU A 66 12.43 -29.99 -4.92
CA LEU A 66 13.09 -28.70 -5.05
C LEU A 66 12.19 -27.63 -4.41
N SER A 67 12.63 -27.02 -3.31
CA SER A 67 11.97 -25.85 -2.75
C SER A 67 12.50 -24.62 -3.45
N THR A 68 11.65 -23.98 -4.25
CA THR A 68 11.96 -22.69 -4.86
C THR A 68 11.36 -21.60 -3.99
N SER A 69 12.18 -20.76 -3.40
CA SER A 69 11.72 -19.54 -2.71
C SER A 69 12.20 -18.32 -3.47
N TYR A 70 11.26 -17.51 -3.92
CA TYR A 70 11.50 -16.25 -4.60
C TYR A 70 10.81 -15.14 -3.87
N GLU A 71 11.54 -14.06 -3.60
CA GLU A 71 11.01 -12.87 -2.95
C GLU A 71 11.30 -11.65 -3.82
N ARG A 72 10.25 -10.86 -4.07
CA ARG A 72 10.37 -9.57 -4.75
C ARG A 72 9.89 -8.46 -3.85
N ASN A 73 10.76 -7.48 -3.63
CA ASN A 73 10.49 -6.29 -2.85
C ASN A 73 10.44 -5.07 -3.74
N LEU A 74 9.37 -4.28 -3.59
CA LEU A 74 9.11 -3.04 -4.32
C LEU A 74 9.14 -1.88 -3.33
N ARG A 75 9.82 -0.80 -3.69
CA ARG A 75 9.73 0.48 -2.98
C ARG A 75 9.05 1.50 -3.86
N LEU A 76 7.95 2.06 -3.36
CA LEU A 76 7.11 3.01 -4.07
C LEU A 76 7.06 4.34 -3.32
N VAL A 77 7.04 5.44 -4.07
CA VAL A 77 6.52 6.71 -3.57
C VAL A 77 5.04 6.74 -3.87
N ASP A 78 4.27 7.20 -2.91
CA ASP A 78 2.85 6.98 -2.85
C ASP A 78 2.10 8.25 -2.48
N PHE A 79 1.07 8.56 -3.27
CA PHE A 79 0.23 9.75 -3.19
C PHE A 79 -1.25 9.37 -3.05
N PRO A 80 -1.75 9.05 -1.86
CA PRO A 80 -3.17 8.94 -1.63
C PRO A 80 -3.82 10.32 -1.50
N PHE A 81 -4.97 10.49 -2.16
CA PHE A 81 -5.82 11.64 -2.02
C PHE A 81 -7.19 11.19 -1.51
N LEU A 82 -7.49 11.51 -0.25
CA LEU A 82 -8.54 10.87 0.52
C LEU A 82 -9.66 11.84 0.87
N LEU A 83 -10.89 11.40 0.67
CA LEU A 83 -12.04 11.93 1.39
C LEU A 83 -11.94 11.41 2.83
N HIS A 84 -11.93 12.31 3.78
CA HIS A 84 -11.87 12.04 5.22
C HIS A 84 -13.23 12.29 5.83
N ALA A 85 -13.83 11.27 6.41
CA ALA A 85 -15.06 11.39 7.19
C ALA A 85 -14.80 10.98 8.63
N TYR A 86 -15.43 11.67 9.58
CA TYR A 86 -15.29 11.32 10.98
C TYR A 86 -16.61 11.45 11.74
N THR A 87 -16.72 10.69 12.83
CA THR A 87 -17.84 10.74 13.78
C THR A 87 -17.33 10.56 15.20
N GLY A 88 -18.02 11.08 16.18
CA GLY A 88 -17.65 10.99 17.59
C GLY A 88 -17.55 12.37 18.26
N ASP A 89 -16.90 12.39 19.41
CA ASP A 89 -16.80 13.56 20.28
C ASP A 89 -15.56 14.40 19.98
N GLN A 90 -15.36 15.46 20.80
CA GLN A 90 -14.18 16.32 20.69
C GLN A 90 -12.87 15.62 21.06
N LEU A 91 -12.92 14.57 21.89
CA LEU A 91 -11.75 13.83 22.34
C LEU A 91 -11.49 12.58 21.52
N PHE A 92 -12.53 11.82 21.20
CA PHE A 92 -12.43 10.54 20.50
C PHE A 92 -13.29 10.54 19.24
N ARG A 93 -12.68 10.19 18.11
CA ARG A 93 -13.35 10.12 16.82
C ARG A 93 -13.07 8.80 16.12
N GLY A 94 -14.12 8.22 15.55
CA GLY A 94 -14.00 7.19 14.53
C GLY A 94 -13.80 7.86 13.17
N VAL A 95 -12.90 7.36 12.35
CA VAL A 95 -12.57 7.93 11.05
C VAL A 95 -12.71 6.92 9.93
N LEU A 96 -13.09 7.41 8.76
CA LEU A 96 -13.14 6.69 7.51
C LEU A 96 -12.45 7.50 6.43
N ASN A 97 -11.53 6.87 5.71
CA ASN A 97 -10.80 7.48 4.60
C ASN A 97 -11.01 6.65 3.34
N VAL A 98 -11.32 7.30 2.22
CA VAL A 98 -11.45 6.64 0.92
C VAL A 98 -11.04 7.56 -0.20
N GLY A 99 -10.36 7.05 -1.21
CA GLY A 99 -10.01 7.85 -2.37
C GLY A 99 -9.06 7.19 -3.35
N PRO A 100 -8.68 7.91 -4.40
CA PRO A 100 -7.69 7.48 -5.35
C PRO A 100 -6.29 7.47 -4.70
N ARG A 101 -5.46 6.56 -5.20
CA ARG A 101 -4.06 6.39 -4.82
C ARG A 101 -3.21 6.29 -6.06
N PHE A 102 -2.13 7.05 -6.08
CA PHE A 102 -1.15 7.06 -7.17
C PHE A 102 0.20 6.71 -6.58
N SER A 103 0.93 5.80 -7.22
CA SER A 103 2.23 5.36 -6.73
C SER A 103 3.22 5.28 -7.88
N TYR A 104 4.47 5.56 -7.59
CA TYR A 104 5.57 5.45 -8.53
C TYR A 104 6.65 4.54 -7.97
N LEU A 105 7.05 3.54 -8.76
CA LEU A 105 8.09 2.60 -8.38
C LEU A 105 9.46 3.26 -8.39
N LEU A 106 10.12 3.32 -7.23
CA LEU A 106 11.48 3.82 -7.10
C LEU A 106 12.52 2.74 -7.34
N SER A 107 12.29 1.56 -6.79
CA SER A 107 13.21 0.44 -6.90
C SER A 107 12.50 -0.90 -6.76
N SER A 108 13.05 -1.92 -7.41
CA SER A 108 12.62 -3.30 -7.32
C SER A 108 13.85 -4.15 -7.04
N SER A 109 13.79 -4.99 -6.02
CA SER A 109 14.83 -5.95 -5.70
C SER A 109 14.26 -7.36 -5.68
N GLU A 110 15.03 -8.30 -6.20
CA GLU A 110 14.67 -9.71 -6.30
C GLU A 110 15.68 -10.55 -5.53
N THR A 111 15.20 -11.55 -4.81
CA THR A 111 16.05 -12.49 -4.09
C THR A 111 15.60 -13.91 -4.44
N LEU A 112 16.50 -14.68 -5.03
CA LEU A 112 16.36 -16.11 -5.27
C LEU A 112 17.17 -16.86 -4.21
N VAL A 113 16.55 -17.83 -3.54
CA VAL A 113 17.29 -18.71 -2.62
C VAL A 113 18.18 -19.65 -3.44
N ALA A 114 19.43 -19.84 -3.00
CA ALA A 114 20.42 -20.68 -3.69
C ALA A 114 19.89 -22.12 -3.86
N GLY A 115 19.91 -22.63 -5.08
CA GLY A 115 19.38 -23.96 -5.45
C GLY A 115 17.97 -23.95 -6.05
N SER A 116 17.31 -22.81 -6.08
CA SER A 116 15.99 -22.64 -6.70
C SER A 116 16.11 -22.58 -8.24
N THR A 117 15.15 -23.19 -8.93
CA THR A 117 15.05 -23.08 -10.40
C THR A 117 14.34 -21.80 -10.78
N PRO A 118 14.94 -20.91 -11.59
CA PRO A 118 14.26 -19.68 -12.00
C PRO A 118 13.05 -20.00 -12.88
N LEU A 119 11.91 -19.38 -12.57
CA LEU A 119 10.71 -19.42 -13.42
C LEU A 119 10.80 -18.34 -14.50
N LEU A 120 10.00 -18.47 -15.57
CA LEU A 120 10.02 -17.58 -16.75
C LEU A 120 9.79 -16.09 -16.41
N HIS A 121 9.10 -15.79 -15.31
CA HIS A 121 8.81 -14.42 -14.88
C HIS A 121 9.85 -13.85 -13.90
N HIS A 122 10.81 -14.66 -13.44
CA HIS A 122 11.91 -14.19 -12.59
C HIS A 122 12.90 -13.36 -13.42
N GLY A 123 13.33 -12.22 -12.87
CA GLY A 123 14.25 -11.30 -13.54
C GLY A 123 13.60 -10.36 -14.55
N LYS A 124 12.27 -10.40 -14.76
CA LYS A 124 11.58 -9.42 -15.61
C LYS A 124 11.57 -8.04 -14.92
N PRO A 125 11.97 -6.97 -15.63
CA PRO A 125 11.81 -5.61 -15.13
C PRO A 125 10.32 -5.29 -14.99
N VAL A 126 9.99 -4.36 -14.11
CA VAL A 126 8.63 -3.83 -14.01
C VAL A 126 8.42 -2.87 -15.19
N ASP A 127 7.51 -3.21 -16.10
CA ASP A 127 7.28 -2.45 -17.33
C ASP A 127 6.54 -1.13 -17.06
N HIS A 128 5.65 -1.14 -16.05
CA HIS A 128 4.84 0.01 -15.68
C HIS A 128 5.20 0.52 -14.28
N PRO A 129 6.12 1.49 -14.15
CA PRO A 129 6.53 2.04 -12.85
C PRO A 129 5.43 2.87 -12.18
N PHE A 130 4.49 3.42 -12.97
CA PHE A 130 3.36 4.18 -12.45
C PHE A 130 2.18 3.26 -12.15
N GLN A 131 1.73 3.29 -10.91
CA GLN A 131 0.63 2.49 -10.42
C GLN A 131 -0.50 3.41 -9.94
N TYR A 132 -1.73 3.02 -10.17
CA TYR A 132 -2.91 3.72 -9.65
C TYR A 132 -3.94 2.73 -9.12
N GLY A 133 -4.73 3.18 -8.17
CA GLY A 133 -5.73 2.33 -7.53
C GLY A 133 -6.66 3.12 -6.62
N ILE A 134 -7.40 2.37 -5.84
CA ILE A 134 -8.33 2.90 -4.84
C ILE A 134 -7.86 2.39 -3.48
N VAL A 135 -7.89 3.29 -2.49
CA VAL A 135 -7.63 2.98 -1.09
C VAL A 135 -8.86 3.32 -0.26
N GLY A 136 -9.19 2.44 0.66
CA GLY A 136 -10.22 2.66 1.66
C GLY A 136 -9.75 2.14 3.01
N GLY A 137 -10.11 2.84 4.08
CA GLY A 137 -9.72 2.45 5.42
C GLY A 137 -10.48 3.17 6.51
N GLY A 138 -10.31 2.70 7.72
CA GLY A 138 -10.92 3.29 8.90
C GLY A 138 -10.08 3.11 10.14
N GLY A 139 -10.38 3.90 11.14
CA GLY A 139 -9.61 3.92 12.37
C GLY A 139 -10.19 4.81 13.43
N PHE A 140 -9.35 5.17 14.37
CA PHE A 140 -9.72 5.99 15.51
C PHE A 140 -8.70 7.09 15.73
N GLU A 141 -9.18 8.24 16.19
CA GLU A 141 -8.38 9.42 16.56
C GLU A 141 -8.66 9.86 17.99
N LEU A 142 -7.60 10.27 18.67
CA LEU A 142 -7.63 10.99 19.93
C LEU A 142 -7.20 12.43 19.69
N HIS A 143 -8.05 13.38 20.04
CA HIS A 143 -7.82 14.79 19.88
C HIS A 143 -7.46 15.44 21.22
N ALA A 144 -6.24 15.95 21.35
CA ALA A 144 -5.74 16.64 22.53
C ALA A 144 -5.37 18.08 22.16
N LYS A 145 -6.31 19.00 22.32
CA LYS A 145 -6.17 20.42 21.95
C LYS A 145 -5.83 20.58 20.44
N ARG A 146 -4.53 20.76 20.11
CA ARG A 146 -4.04 20.89 18.73
C ARG A 146 -3.43 19.61 18.19
N LEU A 147 -3.22 18.63 19.05
CA LEU A 147 -2.58 17.37 18.68
C LEU A 147 -3.64 16.31 18.39
N VAL A 148 -3.46 15.57 17.32
CA VAL A 148 -4.27 14.41 16.94
C VAL A 148 -3.35 13.22 16.83
N ILE A 149 -3.70 12.16 17.55
CA ILE A 149 -3.03 10.85 17.46
C ILE A 149 -4.05 9.86 16.91
N GLY A 150 -3.69 9.15 15.86
CA GLY A 150 -4.60 8.19 15.23
C GLY A 150 -3.95 6.85 14.92
N LEU A 151 -4.81 5.85 14.85
CA LEU A 151 -4.50 4.50 14.37
C LEU A 151 -5.52 4.13 13.30
N GLU A 152 -5.05 3.68 12.13
CA GLU A 152 -5.88 3.41 10.97
C GLU A 152 -5.41 2.13 10.24
N GLY A 153 -6.38 1.31 9.84
CA GLY A 153 -6.19 0.22 8.90
C GLY A 153 -6.70 0.61 7.52
N ARG A 154 -5.93 0.36 6.46
CA ARG A 154 -6.29 0.65 5.07
C ARG A 154 -6.08 -0.55 4.18
N TYR A 155 -6.97 -0.70 3.22
CA TYR A 155 -6.83 -1.64 2.11
C TYR A 155 -6.70 -0.87 0.80
N THR A 156 -5.70 -1.23 0.01
CA THR A 156 -5.45 -0.68 -1.32
C THR A 156 -5.59 -1.77 -2.37
N TYR A 157 -6.38 -1.48 -3.39
CA TYR A 157 -6.47 -2.26 -4.61
C TYR A 157 -5.89 -1.46 -5.77
N TYR A 158 -4.75 -1.90 -6.29
CA TYR A 158 -4.16 -1.32 -7.49
C TYR A 158 -4.83 -1.87 -8.73
N MET A 159 -5.26 -0.97 -9.61
CA MET A 159 -5.99 -1.28 -10.85
C MET A 159 -5.04 -1.36 -12.06
N SER A 160 -3.81 -0.88 -11.90
CA SER A 160 -2.77 -0.96 -12.90
C SER A 160 -2.05 -2.31 -12.85
N ASN A 161 -1.66 -2.82 -14.03
CA ASN A 161 -0.83 -4.01 -14.14
C ASN A 161 0.65 -3.64 -13.98
N LEU A 162 1.40 -4.46 -13.23
CA LEU A 162 2.85 -4.30 -13.06
C LEU A 162 3.64 -4.74 -14.31
N PHE A 163 3.10 -5.72 -15.05
CA PHE A 163 3.69 -6.28 -16.26
C PHE A 163 2.85 -5.95 -17.48
N ASN A 164 3.48 -5.97 -18.65
CA ASN A 164 2.81 -5.68 -19.92
C ASN A 164 1.86 -6.82 -20.32
N ASP A 165 0.63 -6.48 -20.75
CA ASP A 165 -0.42 -7.42 -21.17
C ASP A 165 -0.24 -7.89 -22.65
N ALA A 166 0.98 -7.90 -23.17
CA ALA A 166 1.22 -8.37 -24.54
C ALA A 166 0.85 -9.85 -24.68
N VAL A 167 0.29 -10.21 -25.85
CA VAL A 167 -0.24 -11.57 -26.16
C VAL A 167 0.79 -12.70 -25.97
N SER A 168 2.05 -12.38 -25.76
CA SER A 168 3.16 -13.28 -25.47
C SER A 168 3.55 -13.38 -23.99
N ASP A 169 2.91 -12.64 -23.10
CA ASP A 169 3.23 -12.67 -21.67
C ASP A 169 2.35 -13.68 -20.93
N ASP A 170 2.97 -14.37 -19.95
CA ASP A 170 2.37 -15.47 -19.19
C ASP A 170 1.21 -15.03 -18.27
N PHE A 171 0.98 -13.71 -18.14
CA PHE A 171 -0.03 -13.14 -17.23
C PHE A 171 -0.94 -12.14 -17.92
N ASN A 172 -2.26 -12.37 -17.82
CA ASN A 172 -3.30 -11.44 -18.29
C ASN A 172 -3.59 -10.32 -17.29
N THR A 173 -3.28 -10.50 -16.01
CA THR A 173 -3.53 -9.50 -14.95
C THR A 173 -2.52 -9.67 -13.84
N SER A 174 -1.92 -8.55 -13.41
CA SER A 174 -0.94 -8.50 -12.32
C SER A 174 -1.27 -7.34 -11.37
N GLY A 175 -2.35 -7.50 -10.58
CA GLY A 175 -2.80 -6.49 -9.63
C GLY A 175 -2.15 -6.62 -8.26
N LEU A 176 -1.54 -5.55 -7.75
CA LEU A 176 -1.01 -5.48 -6.40
C LEU A 176 -2.12 -5.18 -5.40
N GLN A 177 -2.12 -5.88 -4.27
CA GLN A 177 -3.02 -5.63 -3.14
C GLN A 177 -2.19 -5.35 -1.90
N VAL A 178 -2.55 -4.31 -1.16
CA VAL A 178 -1.80 -3.90 0.03
C VAL A 178 -2.75 -3.57 1.17
N VAL A 179 -2.52 -4.19 2.32
CA VAL A 179 -3.12 -3.81 3.60
C VAL A 179 -2.07 -3.04 4.39
N THR A 180 -2.42 -1.90 4.95
CA THR A 180 -1.53 -1.14 5.83
C THR A 180 -2.19 -0.89 7.17
N VAL A 181 -1.39 -0.91 8.23
CA VAL A 181 -1.79 -0.44 9.57
C VAL A 181 -0.85 0.70 9.94
N ASN A 182 -1.42 1.87 10.14
CA ASN A 182 -0.70 3.12 10.31
C ASN A 182 -1.04 3.79 11.64
N ALA A 183 -0.02 4.23 12.35
CA ALA A 183 -0.15 5.23 13.38
C ALA A 183 0.24 6.60 12.81
N TYR A 184 -0.44 7.65 13.20
CA TYR A 184 -0.13 9.00 12.74
C TYR A 184 -0.28 10.04 13.84
N LEU A 185 0.48 11.11 13.68
CA LEU A 185 0.48 12.26 14.53
C LEU A 185 0.24 13.49 13.67
N GLN A 186 -0.80 14.27 13.99
CA GLN A 186 -1.12 15.49 13.26
C GLN A 186 -1.24 16.69 14.22
N LEU A 187 -0.82 17.84 13.74
CA LEU A 187 -0.92 19.13 14.44
C LEU A 187 -1.94 20.01 13.72
N ARG A 188 -2.94 20.49 14.46
CA ARG A 188 -3.88 21.51 13.97
C ARG A 188 -3.18 22.86 13.94
N LEU A 189 -3.17 23.50 12.77
CA LEU A 189 -2.51 24.80 12.56
C LEU A 189 -3.43 25.95 12.92
N PHE A 190 -4.65 25.96 12.34
CA PHE A 190 -5.69 26.99 12.54
C PHE A 190 -7.05 26.50 12.05
#